data_7c9f241d8e1b486bd4a9b830166403fc
#
_entry.id   7c9f241d8e1b486bd4a9b830166403fc
#
_cell.length_a   1.000
_cell.length_b   1.000
_cell.length_c   1.000
_cell.angle_alpha   90.00
_cell.angle_beta   90.00
_cell.angle_gamma   90.00
#
_symmetry.space_group_name_H-M   'P 1'
#
loop_
_entity.id
_entity.type
_entity.pdbx_description
1 polymer ?
#
loop_
_entity_poly.entity_id
_entity_poly.type
_entity_poly.pdbx_seq_one_letter_code
_entity_poly.pdbx_strand_id
1 'polypeptide(L)'
;MRKKSGQSGPKKLSGRVIRGQQGINLIEKIVLQMGSSWSPTGALDVGIDGHIELFDPSNQAPLGKVLAVQSRVVSRPTNETADGFDYYCEERDLRYWLQGNMPVILVISQPERGDAFWISVKDYFAAPDSRKTHKIHFSKRDNRFDVEALNALLRVGAGSSAGLFLGPSPKSERLISNLLELIEFPNNVWIAATECRRPYQVWQILEASTERPSGNWLLHEDLIVSFQDLSQPQWGDVCDAGSCDAFDASEWAYSSDPDRRRQFVELLNTCLKEQLHPEIRYSPHEECFLFCGTLKTAPIYRGYHSARRRSSIKVVGRYKWTSKRTGETTEWLRHLAFRPQFRLLDRQWYLEITPTYVFTSDGMLLDRFNEDRLKGIKRIEGNRAVLSALLFWADFLGSKDDLLRSQDSRPLKFGQLAEASLPVGIVDKAWSSQDLDSGPESSDGSDDAAGTAPGPELL
;
A
#
# COMPACT_ATOMS: atom_id res chain seq x y z
N MET A 1 66.28 20.78 -22.71
CA MET A 1 65.03 20.61 -21.90
C MET A 1 65.21 21.29 -20.54
N ARG A 2 64.67 22.49 -20.36
CA ARG A 2 64.71 23.22 -19.08
C ARG A 2 63.45 22.90 -18.27
N LYS A 3 63.56 22.17 -17.13
CA LYS A 3 62.55 22.05 -16.13
C LYS A 3 62.33 23.43 -15.47
N LYS A 4 61.13 24.00 -15.64
CA LYS A 4 60.71 25.15 -14.83
C LYS A 4 60.42 24.63 -13.41
N SER A 5 61.29 25.01 -12.48
CA SER A 5 61.04 24.87 -11.05
C SER A 5 59.95 25.87 -10.66
N GLY A 6 58.69 25.36 -10.42
CA GLY A 6 57.65 26.18 -9.86
C GLY A 6 57.96 26.47 -8.39
N GLN A 7 58.31 27.72 -8.09
CA GLN A 7 58.32 28.22 -6.71
C GLN A 7 56.90 28.20 -6.17
N SER A 8 56.59 27.28 -5.26
CA SER A 8 55.36 27.29 -4.47
C SER A 8 55.41 28.45 -3.50
N GLY A 9 54.60 29.46 -3.70
CA GLY A 9 54.41 30.55 -2.74
C GLY A 9 53.98 30.03 -1.36
N PRO A 10 54.10 30.83 -0.30
CA PRO A 10 53.72 30.42 1.05
C PRO A 10 52.26 29.98 1.12
N LYS A 11 51.96 28.92 1.89
CA LYS A 11 50.59 28.45 2.14
C LYS A 11 49.77 29.60 2.71
N LYS A 12 48.70 30.01 2.02
CA LYS A 12 47.76 31.06 2.47
C LYS A 12 46.41 30.40 2.82
N LEU A 13 45.87 30.72 4.01
CA LEU A 13 44.49 30.43 4.35
C LEU A 13 43.59 31.30 3.44
N SER A 14 42.61 30.69 2.80
CA SER A 14 41.66 31.46 2.00
C SER A 14 40.75 32.28 2.90
N GLY A 15 40.48 33.55 2.50
CA GLY A 15 39.56 34.42 3.27
C GLY A 15 38.14 33.84 3.41
N ARG A 16 37.77 32.89 2.55
CA ARG A 16 36.51 32.18 2.64
C ARG A 16 36.46 31.21 3.85
N VAL A 17 37.55 30.48 4.09
CA VAL A 17 37.67 29.57 5.22
C VAL A 17 37.68 30.35 6.55
N ILE A 18 38.43 31.49 6.60
CA ILE A 18 38.45 32.34 7.79
C ILE A 18 37.06 32.88 8.10
N ARG A 19 36.31 33.39 7.11
CA ARG A 19 34.96 33.88 7.31
C ARG A 19 34.00 32.82 7.73
N GLY A 20 34.10 31.61 7.15
CA GLY A 20 33.30 30.45 7.58
C GLY A 20 33.49 30.15 9.07
N GLN A 21 34.75 30.12 9.53
CA GLN A 21 35.08 29.90 10.94
C GLN A 21 34.57 31.03 11.84
N GLN A 22 34.62 32.28 11.40
CA GLN A 22 34.06 33.43 12.14
C GLN A 22 32.54 33.29 12.32
N GLY A 23 31.81 32.75 11.30
CA GLY A 23 30.40 32.44 11.41
C GLY A 23 30.11 31.37 12.45
N ILE A 24 30.86 30.28 12.45
CA ILE A 24 30.76 29.22 13.45
C ILE A 24 31.01 29.76 14.86
N ASN A 25 32.09 30.56 15.04
CA ASN A 25 32.42 31.15 16.34
C ASN A 25 31.32 32.10 16.85
N LEU A 26 30.65 32.84 15.98
CA LEU A 26 29.52 33.69 16.36
C LEU A 26 28.32 32.83 16.82
N ILE A 27 28.02 31.74 16.12
CA ILE A 27 26.96 30.80 16.49
C ILE A 27 27.26 30.17 17.84
N GLU A 28 28.47 29.64 18.03
CA GLU A 28 28.92 29.05 19.30
C GLU A 28 28.77 30.04 20.46
N LYS A 29 29.24 31.29 20.29
CA LYS A 29 29.10 32.35 21.30
C LYS A 29 27.62 32.53 21.68
N ILE A 30 26.71 32.64 20.71
CA ILE A 30 25.30 32.86 20.99
C ILE A 30 24.68 31.64 21.69
N VAL A 31 25.02 30.42 21.25
CA VAL A 31 24.52 29.16 21.85
C VAL A 31 24.98 29.06 23.34
N LEU A 32 26.23 29.37 23.62
CA LEU A 32 26.73 29.40 25.02
C LEU A 32 26.03 30.47 25.86
N GLN A 33 25.71 31.64 25.29
CA GLN A 33 24.93 32.67 25.97
C GLN A 33 23.49 32.25 26.26
N MET A 34 22.92 31.35 25.43
CA MET A 34 21.60 30.71 25.65
C MET A 34 21.65 29.68 26.81
N GLY A 35 22.82 29.32 27.32
CA GLY A 35 22.97 28.24 28.30
C GLY A 35 22.88 26.85 27.68
N SER A 36 23.14 26.72 26.40
CA SER A 36 23.14 25.45 25.63
C SER A 36 24.56 25.08 25.21
N SER A 37 24.79 23.82 24.83
CA SER A 37 26.11 23.40 24.38
C SER A 37 26.24 23.40 22.86
N TRP A 38 27.44 23.67 22.36
CA TRP A 38 27.79 23.61 20.94
C TRP A 38 28.83 22.53 20.68
N SER A 39 28.58 21.67 19.73
CA SER A 39 29.52 20.65 19.26
C SER A 39 29.74 20.77 17.74
N PRO A 40 30.92 21.27 17.29
CA PRO A 40 31.21 21.35 15.88
C PRO A 40 31.35 19.95 15.28
N THR A 41 30.94 19.78 14.02
CA THR A 41 31.16 18.56 13.26
C THR A 41 32.60 18.51 12.71
N GLY A 42 33.08 17.30 12.44
CA GLY A 42 34.43 17.11 11.87
C GLY A 42 34.52 17.43 10.37
N ALA A 43 35.74 17.43 9.83
CA ALA A 43 36.06 17.80 8.46
C ALA A 43 35.43 16.89 7.36
N LEU A 44 34.81 15.78 7.74
CA LEU A 44 34.16 14.83 6.81
C LEU A 44 32.63 14.97 6.77
N ASP A 45 32.06 16.00 7.37
CA ASP A 45 30.61 16.19 7.34
C ASP A 45 30.14 16.78 6.02
N VAL A 46 29.00 16.27 5.54
CA VAL A 46 28.46 16.52 4.20
C VAL A 46 27.34 17.57 4.22
N GLY A 47 27.26 18.42 5.23
CA GLY A 47 26.27 19.49 5.22
C GLY A 47 25.64 19.84 6.56
N ILE A 48 26.27 19.44 7.68
CA ILE A 48 25.96 19.91 9.03
C ILE A 48 27.25 20.42 9.66
N ASP A 49 27.26 21.67 10.09
CA ASP A 49 28.45 22.33 10.62
C ASP A 49 28.62 22.17 12.13
N GLY A 50 27.55 21.76 12.82
CA GLY A 50 27.59 21.51 14.26
C GLY A 50 26.22 21.09 14.84
N HIS A 51 26.23 20.82 16.13
CA HIS A 51 25.04 20.43 16.89
C HIS A 51 24.87 21.31 18.13
N ILE A 52 23.61 21.67 18.41
CA ILE A 52 23.21 22.35 19.64
C ILE A 52 22.49 21.33 20.51
N GLU A 53 23.01 21.03 21.71
CA GLU A 53 22.28 20.32 22.74
C GLU A 53 21.57 21.33 23.63
N LEU A 54 20.25 21.17 23.77
CA LEU A 54 19.41 22.11 24.52
C LEU A 54 19.29 21.71 25.97
N PHE A 55 19.38 22.71 26.85
CA PHE A 55 19.27 22.57 28.28
C PHE A 55 18.04 23.30 28.81
N ASP A 56 17.53 22.85 29.96
CA ASP A 56 16.44 23.51 30.64
C ASP A 56 16.92 24.86 31.21
N PRO A 57 16.32 26.00 30.80
CA PRO A 57 16.78 27.30 31.28
C PRO A 57 16.58 27.53 32.79
N SER A 58 15.71 26.74 33.44
CA SER A 58 15.43 26.90 34.86
C SER A 58 16.45 26.20 35.78
N ASN A 59 17.02 25.09 35.36
CA ASN A 59 17.87 24.24 36.19
C ASN A 59 19.15 23.75 35.49
N GLN A 60 19.37 24.16 34.24
CA GLN A 60 20.54 23.79 33.43
C GLN A 60 20.68 22.26 33.21
N ALA A 61 19.60 21.49 33.35
CA ALA A 61 19.64 20.07 33.10
C ALA A 61 19.58 19.79 31.58
N PRO A 62 20.34 18.80 31.07
CA PRO A 62 20.26 18.42 29.66
C PRO A 62 18.89 17.84 29.34
N LEU A 63 18.27 18.31 28.28
CA LEU A 63 16.95 17.85 27.85
C LEU A 63 17.01 16.65 26.91
N GLY A 64 18.21 16.19 26.49
CA GLY A 64 18.39 15.15 25.49
C GLY A 64 17.87 15.56 24.11
N LYS A 65 17.74 16.85 23.86
CA LYS A 65 17.26 17.42 22.59
C LYS A 65 18.43 18.03 21.85
N VAL A 66 18.69 17.53 20.66
CA VAL A 66 19.80 17.96 19.82
C VAL A 66 19.26 18.50 18.49
N LEU A 67 19.73 19.68 18.11
CA LEU A 67 19.47 20.29 16.80
C LEU A 67 20.73 20.23 15.94
N ALA A 68 20.57 19.84 14.69
CA ALA A 68 21.63 19.95 13.70
C ALA A 68 21.67 21.39 13.12
N VAL A 69 22.85 21.95 12.98
CA VAL A 69 23.04 23.34 12.51
C VAL A 69 23.81 23.33 11.19
N GLN A 70 23.19 23.92 10.18
CA GLN A 70 23.90 24.32 8.95
C GLN A 70 24.20 25.81 9.03
N SER A 71 25.46 26.17 8.94
CA SER A 71 25.94 27.56 8.98
C SER A 71 26.22 28.09 7.58
N ARG A 72 25.81 29.30 7.32
CA ARG A 72 26.23 30.04 6.10
C ARG A 72 26.59 31.46 6.48
N VAL A 73 27.74 31.93 5.99
CA VAL A 73 28.16 33.34 6.15
C VAL A 73 27.81 34.10 4.89
N VAL A 74 27.01 35.15 5.05
CA VAL A 74 26.56 35.98 3.95
C VAL A 74 26.94 37.47 4.22
N SER A 75 27.97 37.99 3.51
CA SER A 75 28.40 39.39 3.68
C SER A 75 27.43 40.38 3.00
N ARG A 76 26.74 39.95 1.92
CA ARG A 76 25.77 40.76 1.17
C ARG A 76 24.57 39.91 0.85
N PRO A 77 23.52 39.96 1.66
CA PRO A 77 22.28 39.21 1.42
C PRO A 77 21.60 39.64 0.12
N THR A 78 20.88 38.69 -0.50
CA THR A 78 20.09 38.98 -1.69
C THR A 78 18.78 39.68 -1.29
N ASN A 79 18.35 40.68 -2.06
CA ASN A 79 17.12 41.46 -1.80
C ASN A 79 17.05 42.00 -0.37
N GLU A 80 18.17 42.49 0.18
CA GLU A 80 18.23 43.02 1.54
C GLU A 80 17.43 44.30 1.66
N THR A 81 16.49 44.36 2.60
CA THR A 81 15.70 45.50 3.00
C THR A 81 15.90 45.82 4.49
N ALA A 82 15.21 46.86 5.00
CA ALA A 82 15.19 47.11 6.43
C ALA A 82 14.59 45.96 7.23
N ASP A 83 13.57 45.28 6.68
CA ASP A 83 12.79 44.26 7.36
C ASP A 83 13.30 42.80 7.19
N GLY A 84 14.05 42.55 6.10
CA GLY A 84 14.46 41.20 5.80
C GLY A 84 15.39 41.05 4.61
N PHE A 85 15.68 39.79 4.25
CA PHE A 85 16.49 39.43 3.11
C PHE A 85 16.16 38.01 2.62
N ASP A 86 16.59 37.69 1.42
CA ASP A 86 16.38 36.39 0.82
C ASP A 86 17.68 35.56 0.78
N TYR A 87 17.53 34.26 0.96
CA TYR A 87 18.59 33.25 0.77
C TYR A 87 18.06 32.13 -0.13
N TYR A 88 18.89 31.67 -1.06
CA TYR A 88 18.56 30.55 -1.95
C TYR A 88 19.43 29.36 -1.59
N CYS A 89 18.81 28.24 -1.23
CA CYS A 89 19.52 26.98 -0.97
C CYS A 89 19.60 26.11 -2.23
N GLU A 90 20.62 25.28 -2.30
CA GLU A 90 20.73 24.29 -3.36
C GLU A 90 19.73 23.14 -3.10
N GLU A 91 19.14 22.60 -4.16
CA GLU A 91 18.18 21.50 -4.06
C GLU A 91 18.74 20.27 -3.31
N ARG A 92 20.02 19.94 -3.58
CA ARG A 92 20.70 18.81 -2.92
C ARG A 92 20.82 19.01 -1.41
N ASP A 93 21.12 20.26 -0.96
CA ASP A 93 21.27 20.59 0.46
C ASP A 93 19.91 20.53 1.14
N LEU A 94 18.89 21.12 0.53
CA LEU A 94 17.53 21.08 1.03
C LEU A 94 17.00 19.63 1.16
N ARG A 95 17.24 18.79 0.15
CA ARG A 95 16.88 17.38 0.20
C ARG A 95 17.55 16.66 1.36
N TYR A 96 18.84 16.89 1.55
CA TYR A 96 19.61 16.29 2.64
C TYR A 96 19.06 16.71 4.01
N TRP A 97 18.81 18.00 4.23
CA TRP A 97 18.30 18.51 5.51
C TRP A 97 16.87 18.02 5.82
N LEU A 98 16.04 17.84 4.81
CA LEU A 98 14.67 17.36 4.99
C LEU A 98 14.58 15.84 5.23
N GLN A 99 15.51 15.05 4.71
CA GLN A 99 15.52 13.59 4.86
C GLN A 99 16.01 13.10 6.23
N GLY A 100 16.81 13.90 6.93
CA GLY A 100 17.37 13.52 8.21
C GLY A 100 16.33 13.41 9.33
N ASN A 101 16.56 12.51 10.29
CA ASN A 101 15.70 12.35 11.47
C ASN A 101 15.86 13.51 12.48
N MET A 102 17.06 14.11 12.50
CA MET A 102 17.37 15.22 13.39
C MET A 102 16.76 16.53 12.85
N PRO A 103 16.18 17.39 13.69
CA PRO A 103 15.75 18.71 13.27
C PRO A 103 16.94 19.56 12.85
N VAL A 104 16.89 20.09 11.63
CA VAL A 104 17.94 20.96 11.08
C VAL A 104 17.49 22.41 11.13
N ILE A 105 18.35 23.26 11.69
CA ILE A 105 18.23 24.71 11.58
C ILE A 105 19.29 25.25 10.61
N LEU A 106 18.88 26.18 9.77
CA LEU A 106 19.79 26.94 8.93
C LEU A 106 20.06 28.29 9.61
N VAL A 107 21.34 28.59 9.84
CA VAL A 107 21.77 29.84 10.45
C VAL A 107 22.58 30.65 9.43
N ILE A 108 22.08 31.83 9.11
CA ILE A 108 22.81 32.83 8.29
C ILE A 108 23.49 33.81 9.24
N SER A 109 24.80 33.85 9.20
CA SER A 109 25.60 34.74 10.06
C SER A 109 26.28 35.86 9.26
N GLN A 110 26.34 37.04 9.88
CA GLN A 110 27.04 38.23 9.42
C GLN A 110 28.08 38.66 10.48
N PRO A 111 29.23 37.97 10.59
CA PRO A 111 30.19 38.18 11.69
C PRO A 111 30.69 39.61 11.81
N GLU A 112 30.79 40.32 10.69
CA GLU A 112 31.21 41.73 10.64
C GLU A 112 30.24 42.68 11.36
N ARG A 113 28.95 42.34 11.38
CA ARG A 113 27.89 43.08 12.06
C ARG A 113 27.53 42.49 13.44
N GLY A 114 28.03 41.26 13.71
CA GLY A 114 27.64 40.51 14.91
C GLY A 114 26.21 39.96 14.88
N ASP A 115 25.57 39.94 13.71
CA ASP A 115 24.19 39.49 13.53
C ASP A 115 24.14 38.05 13.03
N ALA A 116 23.15 37.31 13.50
CA ALA A 116 22.82 35.97 12.99
C ALA A 116 21.28 35.81 12.91
N PHE A 117 20.84 35.04 11.94
CA PHE A 117 19.41 34.78 11.67
C PHE A 117 19.21 33.28 11.43
N TRP A 118 18.07 32.74 11.84
CA TRP A 118 17.83 31.29 11.76
C TRP A 118 16.41 30.95 11.32
N ILE A 119 16.25 29.77 10.76
CA ILE A 119 14.96 29.12 10.53
C ILE A 119 15.05 27.63 10.85
N SER A 120 13.93 27.04 11.25
CA SER A 120 13.76 25.58 11.18
C SER A 120 13.50 25.17 9.74
N VAL A 121 14.38 24.35 9.16
CA VAL A 121 14.27 23.95 7.74
C VAL A 121 12.98 23.16 7.51
N LYS A 122 12.66 22.24 8.41
CA LYS A 122 11.45 21.41 8.28
C LYS A 122 10.17 22.24 8.38
N ASP A 123 10.10 23.18 9.31
CA ASP A 123 8.91 24.01 9.52
C ASP A 123 8.72 25.00 8.34
N TYR A 124 9.82 25.61 7.88
CA TYR A 124 9.76 26.55 6.77
C TYR A 124 9.30 25.87 5.47
N PHE A 125 9.79 24.67 5.22
CA PHE A 125 9.46 23.91 4.03
C PHE A 125 8.33 22.87 4.27
N ALA A 126 7.53 23.02 5.31
CA ALA A 126 6.35 22.17 5.54
C ALA A 126 5.34 22.30 4.39
N ALA A 127 5.11 23.53 3.89
CA ALA A 127 4.23 23.75 2.75
C ALA A 127 4.92 23.34 1.42
N PRO A 128 4.25 22.57 0.54
CA PRO A 128 4.81 22.14 -0.74
C PRO A 128 5.26 23.28 -1.66
N ASP A 129 4.56 24.39 -1.66
CA ASP A 129 4.87 25.51 -2.53
C ASP A 129 6.16 26.22 -2.16
N SER A 130 6.54 26.28 -0.89
CA SER A 130 7.80 26.88 -0.44
C SER A 130 9.03 26.15 -0.98
N ARG A 131 8.90 24.85 -1.32
CA ARG A 131 10.00 24.01 -1.87
C ARG A 131 10.30 24.27 -3.33
N LYS A 132 9.33 24.75 -4.10
CA LYS A 132 9.49 24.94 -5.56
C LYS A 132 10.51 26.02 -5.91
N THR A 133 10.65 27.01 -5.06
CA THR A 133 11.53 28.15 -5.32
C THR A 133 12.90 28.03 -4.67
N HIS A 134 13.09 27.07 -3.73
CA HIS A 134 14.27 26.92 -2.88
C HIS A 134 14.70 28.24 -2.18
N LYS A 135 13.75 29.19 -2.10
CA LYS A 135 13.92 30.51 -1.55
C LYS A 135 13.50 30.54 -0.10
N ILE A 136 14.32 31.10 0.73
CA ILE A 136 14.07 31.35 2.15
C ILE A 136 14.08 32.86 2.38
N HIS A 137 12.97 33.37 2.92
CA HIS A 137 12.93 34.75 3.36
C HIS A 137 13.20 34.82 4.85
N PHE A 138 14.20 35.62 5.26
CA PHE A 138 14.55 35.89 6.63
C PHE A 138 14.02 37.25 7.04
N SER A 139 13.09 37.29 8.03
CA SER A 139 12.71 38.50 8.74
C SER A 139 13.79 38.87 9.74
N LYS A 140 14.32 40.10 9.69
CA LYS A 140 15.35 40.57 10.62
C LYS A 140 14.84 40.65 12.05
N ARG A 141 13.53 40.77 12.23
CA ARG A 141 12.87 40.82 13.52
C ARG A 141 12.60 39.40 14.06
N ASP A 142 11.94 38.57 13.25
CA ASP A 142 11.35 37.31 13.74
C ASP A 142 12.33 36.12 13.65
N ASN A 143 13.33 36.20 12.77
CA ASN A 143 14.30 35.14 12.57
C ASN A 143 15.66 35.42 13.24
N ARG A 144 15.72 36.37 14.18
CA ARG A 144 16.98 36.70 14.85
C ARG A 144 17.48 35.48 15.66
N PHE A 145 18.78 35.19 15.53
CA PHE A 145 19.47 34.14 16.28
C PHE A 145 20.25 34.76 17.43
N ASP A 146 19.60 34.91 18.56
CA ASP A 146 20.15 35.45 19.79
C ASP A 146 19.60 34.68 21.02
N VAL A 147 19.85 35.16 22.21
CA VAL A 147 19.43 34.49 23.48
C VAL A 147 17.89 34.32 23.54
N GLU A 148 17.13 35.19 22.95
CA GLU A 148 15.66 35.13 22.96
C GLU A 148 15.12 34.00 22.06
N ALA A 149 15.93 33.51 21.10
CA ALA A 149 15.56 32.40 20.22
C ALA A 149 15.46 31.05 20.99
N LEU A 150 16.01 30.93 22.22
CA LEU A 150 16.06 29.67 22.97
C LEU A 150 14.67 29.00 23.06
N ASN A 151 13.62 29.74 23.43
CA ASN A 151 12.28 29.18 23.55
C ASN A 151 11.72 28.65 22.22
N ALA A 152 12.09 29.25 21.10
CA ALA A 152 11.71 28.76 19.78
C ALA A 152 12.51 27.53 19.38
N LEU A 153 13.81 27.49 19.70
CA LEU A 153 14.66 26.30 19.51
C LEU A 153 14.19 25.11 20.36
N LEU A 154 13.77 25.33 21.60
CA LEU A 154 13.18 24.31 22.46
C LEU A 154 11.92 23.70 21.85
N ARG A 155 11.08 24.51 21.17
CA ARG A 155 9.92 24.02 20.45
C ARG A 155 10.31 23.16 19.25
N VAL A 156 11.31 23.57 18.47
CA VAL A 156 11.85 22.79 17.35
C VAL A 156 12.44 21.47 17.87
N GLY A 157 13.20 21.49 18.94
CA GLY A 157 13.75 20.30 19.60
C GLY A 157 12.70 19.41 20.31
N ALA A 158 11.53 19.98 20.63
CA ALA A 158 10.37 19.22 21.13
C ALA A 158 9.55 18.57 20.01
N GLY A 159 9.93 18.86 18.78
CA GLY A 159 9.22 18.44 17.58
C GLY A 159 8.80 16.99 17.59
N SER A 160 7.61 16.81 17.08
CA SER A 160 6.84 15.57 16.91
C SER A 160 7.64 14.29 17.12
N SER A 161 7.11 13.46 18.02
CA SER A 161 7.54 12.09 18.31
C SER A 161 8.22 11.44 17.12
N ALA A 162 9.39 10.86 17.36
CA ALA A 162 10.27 10.21 16.41
C ALA A 162 9.51 9.28 15.45
N GLY A 163 9.02 9.84 14.36
CA GLY A 163 8.54 9.12 13.19
C GLY A 163 9.51 9.38 12.06
N LEU A 164 9.64 8.43 11.17
CA LEU A 164 10.31 8.62 9.90
C LEU A 164 9.73 9.89 9.24
N PHE A 165 10.50 10.97 9.16
CA PHE A 165 10.05 12.15 8.43
C PHE A 165 10.17 11.86 6.94
N LEU A 166 9.11 11.32 6.42
CA LEU A 166 8.88 11.36 4.99
C LEU A 166 8.44 12.80 4.68
N GLY A 167 9.30 13.55 3.99
CA GLY A 167 8.91 14.88 3.52
C GLY A 167 7.57 14.78 2.82
N PRO A 168 6.63 15.76 3.01
CA PRO A 168 5.35 15.69 2.33
C PRO A 168 5.61 15.49 0.85
N SER A 169 5.11 14.41 0.33
CA SER A 169 5.11 14.18 -1.11
C SER A 169 4.38 15.33 -1.78
N PRO A 170 4.89 15.88 -2.89
CA PRO A 170 4.17 16.90 -3.65
C PRO A 170 2.84 16.40 -4.20
N LYS A 171 2.50 15.14 -4.03
CA LYS A 171 1.26 14.51 -4.46
C LYS A 171 0.69 13.67 -3.33
N SER A 172 -0.62 13.83 -3.08
CA SER A 172 -1.35 12.85 -2.31
C SER A 172 -1.46 11.56 -3.12
N GLU A 173 -1.16 10.43 -2.50
CA GLU A 173 -1.40 9.11 -3.10
C GLU A 173 -2.76 8.59 -2.69
N ARG A 174 -3.48 8.05 -3.68
CA ARG A 174 -4.69 7.28 -3.47
C ARG A 174 -4.29 5.81 -3.37
N LEU A 175 -4.47 5.24 -2.21
CA LEU A 175 -4.27 3.81 -1.97
C LEU A 175 -5.59 3.08 -2.18
N ILE A 176 -5.57 2.06 -3.00
CA ILE A 176 -6.68 1.13 -3.19
C ILE A 176 -6.32 -0.14 -2.43
N SER A 177 -7.15 -0.48 -1.45
CA SER A 177 -7.01 -1.71 -0.69
C SER A 177 -7.58 -2.90 -1.47
N ASN A 178 -7.20 -4.11 -1.10
CA ASN A 178 -7.81 -5.35 -1.59
C ASN A 178 -9.05 -5.80 -0.79
N LEU A 179 -9.61 -4.90 0.00
CA LEU A 179 -10.81 -5.13 0.81
C LEU A 179 -12.04 -4.63 0.06
N LEU A 180 -12.85 -5.56 -0.44
CA LEU A 180 -14.13 -5.28 -1.07
C LEU A 180 -15.22 -5.28 -0.01
N GLU A 181 -15.97 -4.18 0.12
CA GLU A 181 -17.03 -4.04 1.11
C GLU A 181 -18.15 -5.04 0.86
N LEU A 182 -18.57 -5.76 1.89
CA LEU A 182 -19.79 -6.59 1.88
C LEU A 182 -20.95 -5.74 2.42
N ILE A 183 -21.83 -5.29 1.52
CA ILE A 183 -22.96 -4.39 1.85
C ILE A 183 -24.12 -5.17 2.45
N GLU A 184 -24.46 -6.30 1.84
CA GLU A 184 -25.58 -7.13 2.26
C GLU A 184 -25.22 -8.61 2.28
N PHE A 185 -25.73 -9.31 3.27
CA PHE A 185 -25.75 -10.76 3.41
C PHE A 185 -27.16 -11.19 3.88
N PRO A 186 -27.51 -12.48 3.79
CA PRO A 186 -28.84 -12.95 4.21
C PRO A 186 -29.17 -12.58 5.66
N ASN A 187 -30.41 -12.16 5.90
CA ASN A 187 -30.83 -11.65 7.20
C ASN A 187 -30.93 -12.74 8.27
N ASN A 188 -31.17 -13.99 7.87
CA ASN A 188 -31.41 -15.09 8.81
C ASN A 188 -30.36 -16.19 8.66
N VAL A 189 -29.98 -16.78 9.77
CA VAL A 189 -29.32 -18.08 9.87
C VAL A 189 -30.33 -19.07 10.38
N TRP A 190 -30.59 -20.12 9.63
CA TRP A 190 -31.47 -21.22 9.98
C TRP A 190 -30.69 -22.38 10.54
N ILE A 191 -31.21 -23.01 11.58
CA ILE A 191 -30.62 -24.17 12.22
C ILE A 191 -31.70 -25.23 12.37
N ALA A 192 -31.37 -26.48 12.03
CA ALA A 192 -32.27 -27.61 12.23
C ALA A 192 -31.45 -28.86 12.57
N ALA A 193 -32.01 -29.72 13.41
CA ALA A 193 -31.45 -31.04 13.72
C ALA A 193 -31.51 -31.95 12.49
N THR A 194 -30.53 -32.85 12.37
CA THR A 194 -30.45 -33.84 11.29
C THR A 194 -29.87 -35.16 11.78
N GLU A 195 -30.33 -36.26 11.19
CA GLU A 195 -29.72 -37.58 11.38
C GLU A 195 -28.46 -37.79 10.52
N CYS A 196 -28.21 -36.91 9.55
CA CYS A 196 -27.03 -36.98 8.69
C CYS A 196 -25.76 -36.71 9.50
N ARG A 197 -24.75 -37.57 9.34
CA ARG A 197 -23.44 -37.43 10.01
C ARG A 197 -22.33 -37.02 9.10
N ARG A 198 -22.55 -37.01 7.78
CA ARG A 198 -21.57 -36.67 6.77
C ARG A 198 -22.18 -35.83 5.64
N PRO A 199 -21.49 -34.82 5.11
CA PRO A 199 -22.04 -33.95 4.07
C PRO A 199 -22.56 -34.69 2.83
N TYR A 200 -21.96 -35.82 2.44
CA TYR A 200 -22.43 -36.58 1.27
C TYR A 200 -23.86 -37.15 1.46
N GLN A 201 -24.27 -37.48 2.70
CA GLN A 201 -25.62 -37.97 2.99
C GLN A 201 -26.65 -36.88 2.73
N VAL A 202 -26.35 -35.64 3.16
CA VAL A 202 -27.20 -34.49 2.89
C VAL A 202 -27.32 -34.26 1.38
N TRP A 203 -26.18 -34.32 0.66
CA TRP A 203 -26.18 -34.18 -0.79
C TRP A 203 -27.03 -35.23 -1.49
N GLN A 204 -26.92 -36.51 -1.12
CA GLN A 204 -27.71 -37.57 -1.72
C GLN A 204 -29.22 -37.35 -1.55
N ILE A 205 -29.66 -36.88 -0.39
CA ILE A 205 -31.08 -36.59 -0.13
C ILE A 205 -31.52 -35.37 -0.95
N LEU A 206 -30.76 -34.30 -0.95
CA LEU A 206 -31.09 -33.08 -1.69
C LEU A 206 -31.14 -33.32 -3.21
N GLU A 207 -30.18 -34.11 -3.76
CA GLU A 207 -30.19 -34.49 -5.19
C GLU A 207 -31.39 -35.35 -5.57
N ALA A 208 -31.90 -36.15 -4.66
CA ALA A 208 -33.13 -36.92 -4.89
C ALA A 208 -34.40 -36.05 -4.79
N SER A 209 -34.39 -34.97 -4.02
CA SER A 209 -35.51 -34.11 -3.73
C SER A 209 -35.65 -32.91 -4.66
N THR A 210 -34.57 -32.50 -5.35
CA THR A 210 -34.60 -31.32 -6.21
C THR A 210 -33.61 -31.42 -7.38
N GLU A 211 -34.03 -30.87 -8.54
CA GLU A 211 -33.17 -30.84 -9.76
C GLU A 211 -31.90 -29.97 -9.57
N ARG A 212 -31.93 -29.01 -8.65
CA ARG A 212 -30.81 -28.08 -8.39
C ARG A 212 -30.62 -27.89 -6.90
N PRO A 213 -29.96 -28.86 -6.24
CA PRO A 213 -29.67 -28.73 -4.82
C PRO A 213 -28.74 -27.57 -4.56
N SER A 214 -29.06 -26.77 -3.54
CA SER A 214 -28.19 -25.68 -3.09
C SER A 214 -27.09 -26.20 -2.17
N GLY A 215 -25.89 -25.67 -2.34
CA GLY A 215 -24.73 -25.94 -1.49
C GLY A 215 -24.54 -24.95 -0.34
N ASN A 216 -25.50 -24.05 -0.11
CA ASN A 216 -25.38 -23.00 0.89
C ASN A 216 -25.83 -23.48 2.29
N TRP A 217 -25.14 -24.48 2.79
CA TRP A 217 -25.36 -25.07 4.11
C TRP A 217 -24.07 -25.65 4.70
N LEU A 218 -24.07 -25.82 6.01
CA LEU A 218 -23.02 -26.49 6.77
C LEU A 218 -23.65 -27.63 7.60
N LEU A 219 -22.92 -28.72 7.70
CA LEU A 219 -23.21 -29.77 8.67
C LEU A 219 -22.25 -29.62 9.85
N HIS A 220 -22.78 -29.29 11.03
CA HIS A 220 -22.01 -29.17 12.25
C HIS A 220 -22.57 -30.13 13.29
N GLU A 221 -21.83 -31.20 13.59
CA GLU A 221 -22.30 -32.31 14.45
C GLU A 221 -23.60 -32.95 13.92
N ASP A 222 -24.72 -32.67 14.56
CA ASP A 222 -26.05 -33.13 14.20
C ASP A 222 -27.00 -31.98 13.81
N LEU A 223 -26.43 -30.86 13.41
CA LEU A 223 -27.18 -29.68 13.00
C LEU A 223 -26.84 -29.29 11.55
N ILE A 224 -27.85 -28.94 10.78
CA ILE A 224 -27.72 -28.17 9.55
C ILE A 224 -27.81 -26.70 9.90
N VAL A 225 -26.83 -25.91 9.41
CA VAL A 225 -26.79 -24.45 9.54
C VAL A 225 -26.79 -23.86 8.14
N SER A 226 -27.70 -22.96 7.82
CA SER A 226 -27.87 -22.43 6.47
C SER A 226 -28.39 -21.00 6.47
N PHE A 227 -28.09 -20.26 5.40
CA PHE A 227 -28.78 -19.00 5.09
C PHE A 227 -30.14 -19.24 4.40
N GLN A 228 -30.44 -20.48 4.01
CA GLN A 228 -31.71 -20.83 3.40
C GLN A 228 -32.71 -21.25 4.47
N ASP A 229 -33.98 -21.02 4.17
CA ASP A 229 -35.08 -21.48 5.01
C ASP A 229 -35.14 -23.00 5.00
N LEU A 230 -34.77 -23.62 6.13
CA LEU A 230 -34.75 -25.07 6.32
C LEU A 230 -36.17 -25.67 6.53
N SER A 231 -37.19 -24.84 6.64
CA SER A 231 -38.59 -25.30 6.70
C SER A 231 -39.17 -25.66 5.32
N GLN A 232 -38.45 -25.33 4.24
CA GLN A 232 -38.88 -25.60 2.86
C GLN A 232 -38.94 -27.11 2.58
N PRO A 233 -39.88 -27.57 1.71
CA PRO A 233 -40.13 -28.99 1.45
C PRO A 233 -38.86 -29.79 1.03
N GLN A 234 -37.93 -29.18 0.36
CA GLN A 234 -36.67 -29.82 -0.07
C GLN A 234 -35.78 -30.28 1.09
N TRP A 235 -35.97 -29.72 2.30
CA TRP A 235 -35.24 -30.04 3.50
C TRP A 235 -35.93 -31.07 4.38
N GLY A 236 -37.20 -31.46 4.06
CA GLY A 236 -38.03 -32.30 4.90
C GLY A 236 -37.45 -33.69 5.21
N ASP A 237 -36.65 -34.25 4.26
CA ASP A 237 -35.97 -35.55 4.45
C ASP A 237 -34.54 -35.39 5.04
N VAL A 238 -34.03 -34.16 5.13
CA VAL A 238 -32.72 -33.85 5.69
C VAL A 238 -32.84 -33.40 7.14
N CYS A 239 -33.82 -32.55 7.42
CA CYS A 239 -33.96 -31.86 8.69
C CYS A 239 -35.21 -32.33 9.44
N ASP A 240 -35.14 -32.43 10.77
CA ASP A 240 -36.32 -32.56 11.61
C ASP A 240 -37.10 -31.24 11.58
N ALA A 241 -38.27 -31.27 10.96
CA ALA A 241 -39.15 -30.11 10.80
C ALA A 241 -39.56 -29.45 12.15
N GLY A 242 -39.61 -30.24 13.24
CA GLY A 242 -39.89 -29.73 14.58
C GLY A 242 -38.73 -28.96 15.24
N SER A 243 -37.56 -29.04 14.71
CA SER A 243 -36.32 -28.44 15.27
C SER A 243 -35.81 -27.23 14.47
N CYS A 244 -36.58 -26.76 13.48
CA CYS A 244 -36.14 -25.68 12.58
C CYS A 244 -36.36 -24.31 13.23
N ASP A 245 -35.27 -23.63 13.57
CA ASP A 245 -35.27 -22.29 14.17
C ASP A 245 -34.55 -21.29 13.26
N ALA A 246 -35.04 -20.04 13.22
CA ALA A 246 -34.44 -18.93 12.51
C ALA A 246 -33.85 -17.91 13.49
N PHE A 247 -32.63 -17.50 13.28
CA PHE A 247 -31.90 -16.50 14.06
C PHE A 247 -31.51 -15.31 13.18
N ASP A 248 -31.43 -14.12 13.79
CA ASP A 248 -30.91 -12.96 13.09
C ASP A 248 -29.40 -13.20 12.76
N ALA A 249 -29.05 -13.12 11.47
CA ALA A 249 -27.69 -13.35 11.02
C ALA A 249 -26.69 -12.35 11.64
N SER A 250 -27.15 -11.17 12.09
CA SER A 250 -26.30 -10.19 12.77
C SER A 250 -25.78 -10.70 14.12
N GLU A 251 -26.51 -11.57 14.79
CA GLU A 251 -26.04 -12.20 16.04
C GLU A 251 -24.82 -13.09 15.82
N TRP A 252 -24.70 -13.67 14.64
CA TRP A 252 -23.58 -14.50 14.23
C TRP A 252 -22.45 -13.66 13.64
N ALA A 253 -22.80 -12.73 12.76
CA ALA A 253 -21.86 -11.84 12.09
C ALA A 253 -21.03 -11.01 13.08
N TYR A 254 -21.63 -10.58 14.18
CA TYR A 254 -21.01 -9.72 15.19
C TYR A 254 -20.84 -10.39 16.56
N SER A 255 -20.96 -11.72 16.61
CA SER A 255 -20.80 -12.50 17.82
C SER A 255 -19.40 -12.31 18.43
N SER A 256 -19.31 -12.27 19.76
CA SER A 256 -18.06 -12.38 20.49
C SER A 256 -17.51 -13.81 20.51
N ASP A 257 -18.38 -14.81 20.27
CA ASP A 257 -18.03 -16.22 20.19
C ASP A 257 -17.25 -16.50 18.88
N PRO A 258 -16.00 -16.99 18.95
CA PRO A 258 -15.19 -17.27 17.77
C PRO A 258 -15.77 -18.44 16.93
N ASP A 259 -16.48 -19.39 17.52
CA ASP A 259 -17.03 -20.53 16.78
C ASP A 259 -18.24 -20.10 15.93
N ARG A 260 -19.14 -19.28 16.49
CA ARG A 260 -20.22 -18.68 15.70
C ARG A 260 -19.71 -17.83 14.56
N ARG A 261 -18.68 -17.00 14.79
CA ARG A 261 -18.06 -16.21 13.72
C ARG A 261 -17.41 -17.08 12.65
N ARG A 262 -16.79 -18.20 13.04
CA ARG A 262 -16.22 -19.16 12.07
C ARG A 262 -17.31 -19.76 11.19
N GLN A 263 -18.39 -20.26 11.79
CA GLN A 263 -19.53 -20.79 11.06
C GLN A 263 -20.16 -19.74 10.12
N PHE A 264 -20.26 -18.48 10.56
CA PHE A 264 -20.73 -17.40 9.70
C PHE A 264 -19.84 -17.20 8.49
N VAL A 265 -18.49 -17.17 8.67
CA VAL A 265 -17.54 -17.07 7.57
C VAL A 265 -17.64 -18.27 6.64
N GLU A 266 -17.83 -19.46 7.16
CA GLU A 266 -18.02 -20.68 6.35
C GLU A 266 -19.31 -20.60 5.51
N LEU A 267 -20.42 -20.11 6.10
CA LEU A 267 -21.66 -19.83 5.37
C LEU A 267 -21.47 -18.78 4.27
N LEU A 268 -20.76 -17.69 4.54
CA LEU A 268 -20.42 -16.70 3.51
C LEU A 268 -19.63 -17.33 2.36
N ASN A 269 -18.69 -18.22 2.66
CA ASN A 269 -17.89 -18.92 1.64
C ASN A 269 -18.73 -19.89 0.81
N THR A 270 -19.66 -20.65 1.41
CA THR A 270 -20.57 -21.54 0.66
C THR A 270 -21.50 -20.73 -0.22
N CYS A 271 -22.04 -19.63 0.31
CA CYS A 271 -22.88 -18.70 -0.41
C CYS A 271 -22.15 -18.08 -1.61
N LEU A 272 -20.90 -17.66 -1.43
CA LEU A 272 -20.07 -17.11 -2.51
C LEU A 272 -19.79 -18.15 -3.60
N LYS A 273 -19.52 -19.41 -3.22
CA LYS A 273 -19.33 -20.53 -4.17
C LYS A 273 -20.56 -20.71 -5.06
N GLU A 274 -21.75 -20.74 -4.47
CA GLU A 274 -23.00 -20.89 -5.20
C GLU A 274 -23.29 -19.69 -6.08
N GLN A 275 -23.09 -18.47 -5.57
CA GLN A 275 -23.32 -17.23 -6.32
C GLN A 275 -22.44 -17.13 -7.57
N LEU A 276 -21.21 -17.65 -7.52
CA LEU A 276 -20.25 -17.56 -8.62
C LEU A 276 -20.37 -18.70 -9.66
N HIS A 277 -21.05 -19.81 -9.29
CA HIS A 277 -21.28 -20.91 -10.22
C HIS A 277 -22.30 -20.52 -11.33
N PRO A 278 -22.18 -20.98 -12.58
CA PRO A 278 -21.19 -21.95 -13.11
C PRO A 278 -19.95 -21.30 -13.74
N GLU A 279 -19.88 -19.98 -13.80
CA GLU A 279 -18.81 -19.28 -14.54
C GLU A 279 -17.45 -19.41 -13.84
N ILE A 280 -17.49 -19.46 -12.51
CA ILE A 280 -16.31 -19.57 -11.64
C ILE A 280 -16.49 -20.79 -10.75
N ARG A 281 -15.41 -21.53 -10.57
CA ARG A 281 -15.36 -22.66 -9.63
C ARG A 281 -14.37 -22.40 -8.50
N TYR A 282 -14.59 -23.00 -7.37
CA TYR A 282 -13.65 -23.03 -6.26
C TYR A 282 -12.75 -24.26 -6.38
N SER A 283 -11.43 -24.07 -6.22
CA SER A 283 -10.44 -25.15 -6.11
C SER A 283 -10.06 -25.32 -4.63
N PRO A 284 -10.45 -26.41 -3.97
CA PRO A 284 -10.06 -26.65 -2.58
C PRO A 284 -8.54 -26.80 -2.40
N HIS A 285 -7.84 -27.38 -3.37
CA HIS A 285 -6.40 -27.58 -3.33
C HIS A 285 -5.63 -26.26 -3.38
N GLU A 286 -6.07 -25.32 -4.24
CA GLU A 286 -5.44 -24.01 -4.40
C GLU A 286 -6.05 -22.93 -3.50
N GLU A 287 -7.13 -23.27 -2.77
CA GLU A 287 -7.90 -22.38 -1.90
C GLU A 287 -8.33 -21.07 -2.61
N CYS A 288 -8.75 -21.18 -3.86
CA CYS A 288 -9.09 -20.02 -4.67
C CYS A 288 -10.27 -20.25 -5.62
N PHE A 289 -10.90 -19.16 -6.00
CA PHE A 289 -11.86 -19.11 -7.09
C PHE A 289 -11.15 -18.88 -8.42
N LEU A 290 -11.54 -19.59 -9.47
CA LEU A 290 -10.95 -19.45 -10.81
C LEU A 290 -12.01 -19.53 -11.90
N PHE A 291 -11.81 -18.78 -12.98
CA PHE A 291 -12.69 -18.84 -14.15
C PHE A 291 -12.68 -20.21 -14.81
N CYS A 292 -13.87 -20.72 -15.17
CA CYS A 292 -14.00 -21.96 -15.93
C CYS A 292 -13.63 -21.74 -17.39
N GLY A 293 -12.93 -22.69 -17.99
CA GLY A 293 -12.56 -22.67 -19.40
C GLY A 293 -11.85 -23.94 -19.81
N THR A 294 -11.89 -24.26 -21.10
CA THR A 294 -11.29 -25.45 -21.70
C THR A 294 -10.35 -25.05 -22.85
N LEU A 295 -9.54 -25.96 -23.33
CA LEU A 295 -8.69 -25.75 -24.52
C LEU A 295 -9.49 -25.34 -25.77
N LYS A 296 -10.80 -25.70 -25.83
CA LYS A 296 -11.67 -25.33 -26.94
C LYS A 296 -12.26 -23.94 -26.81
N THR A 297 -12.51 -23.47 -25.57
CA THR A 297 -13.15 -22.17 -25.29
C THR A 297 -12.15 -21.04 -25.10
N ALA A 298 -10.90 -21.36 -24.72
CA ALA A 298 -9.84 -20.38 -24.50
C ALA A 298 -9.25 -19.85 -25.83
N PRO A 299 -8.88 -18.55 -25.94
CA PRO A 299 -8.85 -17.59 -24.85
C PRO A 299 -10.22 -16.96 -24.54
N ILE A 300 -10.47 -16.67 -23.25
CA ILE A 300 -11.69 -16.00 -22.79
C ILE A 300 -11.32 -14.63 -22.21
N TYR A 301 -12.05 -13.59 -22.68
CA TYR A 301 -11.90 -12.22 -22.21
C TYR A 301 -13.18 -11.76 -21.51
N ARG A 302 -13.03 -10.90 -20.49
CA ARG A 302 -14.14 -10.23 -19.80
C ARG A 302 -13.89 -8.74 -19.74
N GLY A 303 -14.95 -7.97 -20.02
CA GLY A 303 -14.93 -6.52 -19.80
C GLY A 303 -15.12 -6.19 -18.34
N TYR A 304 -14.61 -5.05 -17.88
CA TYR A 304 -14.86 -4.48 -16.57
C TYR A 304 -14.79 -2.95 -16.62
N HIS A 305 -15.38 -2.29 -15.63
CA HIS A 305 -15.35 -0.86 -15.49
C HIS A 305 -14.26 -0.48 -14.46
N SER A 306 -13.23 0.21 -14.91
CA SER A 306 -12.40 1.00 -14.01
C SER A 306 -13.02 2.39 -13.86
N ALA A 307 -12.66 3.17 -12.84
CA ALA A 307 -13.32 4.44 -12.48
C ALA A 307 -13.63 5.40 -13.65
N ARG A 308 -12.95 5.27 -14.80
CA ARG A 308 -13.11 6.15 -15.98
C ARG A 308 -13.20 5.44 -17.33
N ARG A 309 -12.98 4.12 -17.40
CA ARG A 309 -12.87 3.39 -18.68
C ARG A 309 -13.47 2.00 -18.60
N ARG A 310 -14.06 1.57 -19.70
CA ARG A 310 -14.32 0.15 -19.93
C ARG A 310 -13.03 -0.50 -20.42
N SER A 311 -12.58 -1.50 -19.69
CA SER A 311 -11.36 -2.28 -19.99
C SER A 311 -11.70 -3.75 -20.18
N SER A 312 -10.77 -4.53 -20.69
CA SER A 312 -10.96 -5.97 -20.79
C SER A 312 -9.74 -6.71 -20.27
N ILE A 313 -9.95 -7.88 -19.68
CA ILE A 313 -8.90 -8.73 -19.14
C ILE A 313 -9.07 -10.15 -19.66
N LYS A 314 -7.95 -10.83 -19.91
CA LYS A 314 -7.95 -12.24 -20.28
C LYS A 314 -8.13 -13.11 -19.04
N VAL A 315 -9.33 -13.66 -18.84
CA VAL A 315 -9.68 -14.48 -17.68
C VAL A 315 -9.27 -15.94 -17.83
N VAL A 316 -9.19 -16.46 -19.07
CA VAL A 316 -8.61 -17.76 -19.38
C VAL A 316 -7.71 -17.61 -20.60
N GLY A 317 -6.42 -17.91 -20.44
CA GLY A 317 -5.44 -17.91 -21.53
C GLY A 317 -5.03 -19.32 -21.93
N ARG A 318 -4.81 -19.57 -23.22
CA ARG A 318 -4.25 -20.83 -23.76
C ARG A 318 -2.81 -20.58 -24.15
N TYR A 319 -1.91 -21.43 -23.70
CA TYR A 319 -0.48 -21.35 -23.93
C TYR A 319 0.05 -22.68 -24.41
N LYS A 320 1.11 -22.65 -25.23
CA LYS A 320 1.80 -23.82 -25.72
C LYS A 320 3.31 -23.63 -25.67
N TRP A 321 4.01 -24.70 -25.46
CA TRP A 321 5.46 -24.75 -25.53
C TRP A 321 5.91 -26.01 -26.26
N THR A 322 6.86 -25.86 -27.17
CA THR A 322 7.42 -26.99 -27.92
C THR A 322 8.87 -27.19 -27.49
N SER A 323 9.19 -28.37 -27.02
CA SER A 323 10.55 -28.75 -26.62
C SER A 323 11.49 -28.72 -27.83
N LYS A 324 12.54 -27.93 -27.74
CA LYS A 324 13.57 -27.89 -28.79
C LYS A 324 14.33 -29.22 -28.91
N ARG A 325 14.35 -30.05 -27.84
CA ARG A 325 15.08 -31.34 -27.79
C ARG A 325 14.24 -32.47 -28.34
N THR A 326 12.95 -32.55 -27.96
CA THR A 326 12.10 -33.70 -28.31
C THR A 326 11.09 -33.39 -29.41
N GLY A 327 10.84 -32.12 -29.74
CA GLY A 327 9.79 -31.70 -30.65
C GLY A 327 8.37 -31.82 -30.08
N GLU A 328 8.23 -32.32 -28.85
CA GLU A 328 6.92 -32.46 -28.19
C GLU A 328 6.34 -31.11 -27.83
N THR A 329 5.05 -30.95 -28.10
CA THR A 329 4.30 -29.73 -27.73
C THR A 329 3.41 -30.01 -26.53
N THR A 330 3.57 -29.22 -25.48
CA THR A 330 2.72 -29.23 -24.29
C THR A 330 1.83 -27.99 -24.32
N GLU A 331 0.54 -28.17 -24.07
CA GLU A 331 -0.43 -27.08 -23.97
C GLU A 331 -0.97 -27.00 -22.54
N TRP A 332 -1.30 -25.79 -22.10
CA TRP A 332 -1.93 -25.55 -20.80
C TRP A 332 -2.81 -24.31 -20.84
N LEU A 333 -3.65 -24.17 -19.85
CA LEU A 333 -4.49 -23.00 -19.61
C LEU A 333 -4.01 -22.24 -18.39
N ARG A 334 -4.04 -20.91 -18.43
CA ARG A 334 -3.90 -20.02 -17.30
C ARG A 334 -5.27 -19.42 -16.98
N HIS A 335 -5.75 -19.64 -15.79
CA HIS A 335 -7.01 -19.09 -15.29
C HIS A 335 -6.71 -17.93 -14.36
N LEU A 336 -7.37 -16.79 -14.58
CA LEU A 336 -7.39 -15.71 -13.59
C LEU A 336 -8.18 -16.20 -12.38
N ALA A 337 -7.60 -16.01 -11.20
CA ALA A 337 -8.12 -16.53 -9.94
C ALA A 337 -7.98 -15.50 -8.81
N PHE A 338 -8.66 -15.73 -7.71
CA PHE A 338 -8.43 -15.01 -6.45
C PHE A 338 -8.62 -15.90 -5.24
N ARG A 339 -7.86 -15.65 -4.18
CA ARG A 339 -8.07 -16.24 -2.86
C ARG A 339 -9.00 -15.33 -2.08
N PRO A 340 -10.13 -15.83 -1.57
CA PRO A 340 -11.07 -15.07 -0.76
C PRO A 340 -10.70 -15.15 0.72
N GLN A 341 -10.92 -14.06 1.46
CA GLN A 341 -10.93 -14.10 2.92
C GLN A 341 -11.90 -13.07 3.46
N PHE A 342 -12.96 -13.52 4.15
CA PHE A 342 -13.86 -12.58 4.81
C PHE A 342 -13.22 -12.03 6.09
N ARG A 343 -13.28 -10.70 6.26
CA ARG A 343 -12.71 -9.95 7.38
C ARG A 343 -13.75 -9.03 8.00
N LEU A 344 -13.82 -9.04 9.32
CA LEU A 344 -14.57 -8.04 10.08
C LEU A 344 -13.59 -6.99 10.60
N LEU A 345 -13.74 -5.75 10.14
CA LEU A 345 -12.92 -4.60 10.54
C LEU A 345 -13.88 -3.47 10.94
N ASP A 346 -13.74 -2.96 12.14
CA ASP A 346 -14.54 -1.86 12.68
C ASP A 346 -16.06 -2.02 12.43
N ARG A 347 -16.58 -3.22 12.73
CA ARG A 347 -17.98 -3.63 12.53
C ARG A 347 -18.46 -3.64 11.06
N GLN A 348 -17.57 -3.55 10.10
CA GLN A 348 -17.85 -3.70 8.67
C GLN A 348 -17.21 -4.99 8.15
N TRP A 349 -18.00 -5.79 7.43
CA TRP A 349 -17.49 -6.97 6.73
C TRP A 349 -16.91 -6.63 5.38
N TYR A 350 -15.78 -7.25 5.08
CA TYR A 350 -15.07 -7.13 3.80
C TYR A 350 -14.73 -8.51 3.27
N LEU A 351 -14.73 -8.63 1.94
CA LEU A 351 -14.06 -9.72 1.25
C LEU A 351 -12.65 -9.25 0.85
N GLU A 352 -11.64 -9.79 1.49
CA GLU A 352 -10.24 -9.60 1.07
C GLU A 352 -9.99 -10.43 -0.18
N ILE A 353 -9.60 -9.76 -1.28
CA ILE A 353 -9.34 -10.36 -2.58
C ILE A 353 -7.84 -10.40 -2.81
N THR A 354 -7.26 -11.59 -2.91
CA THR A 354 -5.86 -11.75 -3.31
C THR A 354 -5.80 -12.32 -4.73
N PRO A 355 -5.56 -11.49 -5.77
CA PRO A 355 -5.47 -11.94 -7.14
C PRO A 355 -4.34 -12.96 -7.34
N THR A 356 -4.64 -14.01 -8.08
CA THR A 356 -3.68 -15.08 -8.38
C THR A 356 -4.02 -15.74 -9.73
N TYR A 357 -3.29 -16.78 -10.08
CA TYR A 357 -3.53 -17.59 -11.27
C TYR A 357 -3.48 -19.07 -10.91
N VAL A 358 -4.21 -19.87 -11.67
CA VAL A 358 -4.16 -21.33 -11.61
C VAL A 358 -3.89 -21.86 -13.01
N PHE A 359 -3.03 -22.85 -13.12
CA PHE A 359 -2.71 -23.48 -14.40
C PHE A 359 -3.30 -24.89 -14.45
N THR A 360 -3.97 -25.19 -15.55
CA THR A 360 -4.55 -26.52 -15.78
C THR A 360 -4.14 -27.06 -17.15
N SER A 361 -4.13 -28.38 -17.28
CA SER A 361 -3.81 -29.05 -18.55
C SER A 361 -4.99 -29.03 -19.54
N ASP A 362 -6.23 -29.12 -19.06
CA ASP A 362 -7.44 -29.26 -19.88
C ASP A 362 -8.59 -28.31 -19.48
N GLY A 363 -8.42 -27.60 -18.38
CA GLY A 363 -9.43 -26.73 -17.75
C GLY A 363 -9.93 -27.28 -16.41
N MET A 364 -9.70 -28.56 -16.10
CA MET A 364 -10.12 -29.20 -14.85
C MET A 364 -8.95 -29.72 -14.04
N LEU A 365 -8.04 -30.44 -14.68
CA LEU A 365 -6.88 -31.06 -14.04
C LEU A 365 -5.78 -30.03 -13.85
N LEU A 366 -5.27 -29.93 -12.63
CA LEU A 366 -4.15 -29.05 -12.30
C LEU A 366 -2.93 -29.44 -13.15
N ASP A 367 -2.27 -28.43 -13.75
CA ASP A 367 -1.03 -28.67 -14.48
C ASP A 367 0.08 -29.09 -13.49
N ARG A 368 0.87 -30.10 -13.84
CA ARG A 368 1.96 -30.59 -12.98
C ARG A 368 3.00 -29.50 -12.62
N PHE A 369 3.08 -28.46 -13.42
CA PHE A 369 3.98 -27.32 -13.21
C PHE A 369 3.25 -26.07 -12.70
N ASN A 370 2.05 -26.20 -12.13
CA ASN A 370 1.24 -25.07 -11.66
C ASN A 370 2.02 -24.11 -10.77
N GLU A 371 2.72 -24.65 -9.74
CA GLU A 371 3.51 -23.81 -8.82
C GLU A 371 4.67 -23.08 -9.50
N ASP A 372 5.41 -23.76 -10.37
CA ASP A 372 6.57 -23.15 -11.04
C ASP A 372 6.14 -22.06 -12.01
N ARG A 373 5.04 -22.27 -12.74
CA ARG A 373 4.44 -21.28 -13.61
C ARG A 373 3.94 -20.08 -12.81
N LEU A 374 3.29 -20.31 -11.67
CA LEU A 374 2.83 -19.26 -10.79
C LEU A 374 4.00 -18.45 -10.23
N LYS A 375 5.06 -19.10 -9.73
CA LYS A 375 6.30 -18.44 -9.28
C LYS A 375 6.93 -17.61 -10.39
N GLY A 376 6.94 -18.15 -11.63
CA GLY A 376 7.44 -17.43 -12.81
C GLY A 376 6.70 -16.14 -13.08
N ILE A 377 5.36 -16.18 -13.13
CA ILE A 377 4.54 -14.99 -13.33
C ILE A 377 4.70 -13.99 -12.19
N LYS A 378 4.59 -14.44 -10.93
CA LYS A 378 4.67 -13.55 -9.77
C LYS A 378 6.01 -12.82 -9.66
N ARG A 379 7.08 -13.36 -10.23
CA ARG A 379 8.39 -12.70 -10.27
C ARG A 379 8.46 -11.52 -11.24
N ILE A 380 7.65 -11.54 -12.31
CA ILE A 380 7.65 -10.50 -13.35
C ILE A 380 6.37 -9.64 -13.34
N GLU A 381 5.37 -10.00 -12.52
CA GLU A 381 4.10 -9.29 -12.42
C GLU A 381 4.33 -7.92 -11.79
N GLY A 382 4.06 -6.86 -12.55
CA GLY A 382 4.11 -5.49 -12.06
C GLY A 382 2.84 -5.10 -11.31
N ASN A 383 2.95 -4.06 -10.48
CA ASN A 383 1.84 -3.52 -9.67
C ASN A 383 0.60 -3.19 -10.51
N ARG A 384 0.79 -2.72 -11.73
CA ARG A 384 -0.31 -2.40 -12.66
C ARG A 384 -1.16 -3.62 -13.01
N ALA A 385 -0.53 -4.78 -13.23
CA ALA A 385 -1.24 -6.02 -13.53
C ALA A 385 -2.05 -6.50 -12.33
N VAL A 386 -1.46 -6.44 -11.12
CA VAL A 386 -2.15 -6.77 -9.86
C VAL A 386 -3.35 -5.86 -9.64
N LEU A 387 -3.17 -4.53 -9.82
CA LEU A 387 -4.26 -3.56 -9.67
C LEU A 387 -5.37 -3.81 -10.70
N SER A 388 -5.02 -4.10 -11.96
CA SER A 388 -6.03 -4.41 -13.00
C SER A 388 -6.83 -5.66 -12.65
N ALA A 389 -6.19 -6.71 -12.13
CA ALA A 389 -6.86 -7.91 -11.68
C ALA A 389 -7.77 -7.64 -10.47
N LEU A 390 -7.32 -6.81 -9.53
CA LEU A 390 -8.11 -6.43 -8.36
C LEU A 390 -9.36 -5.63 -8.75
N LEU A 391 -9.20 -4.60 -9.59
CA LEU A 391 -10.32 -3.79 -10.09
C LEU A 391 -11.32 -4.64 -10.89
N PHE A 392 -10.81 -5.57 -11.69
CA PHE A 392 -11.67 -6.52 -12.40
C PHE A 392 -12.50 -7.37 -11.43
N TRP A 393 -11.88 -7.97 -10.41
CA TRP A 393 -12.61 -8.79 -9.44
C TRP A 393 -13.64 -7.99 -8.65
N ALA A 394 -13.29 -6.74 -8.28
CA ALA A 394 -14.23 -5.87 -7.59
C ALA A 394 -15.45 -5.51 -8.46
N ASP A 395 -15.22 -5.16 -9.73
CA ASP A 395 -16.30 -4.88 -10.68
C ASP A 395 -17.15 -6.13 -10.94
N PHE A 396 -16.53 -7.29 -11.15
CA PHE A 396 -17.21 -8.56 -11.40
C PHE A 396 -18.11 -8.99 -10.23
N LEU A 397 -17.63 -8.85 -8.99
CA LEU A 397 -18.39 -9.21 -7.79
C LEU A 397 -19.47 -8.18 -7.46
N GLY A 398 -19.18 -6.88 -7.68
CA GLY A 398 -20.10 -5.77 -7.43
C GLY A 398 -21.03 -5.43 -8.59
N SER A 399 -20.81 -6.02 -9.80
CA SER A 399 -21.52 -5.64 -11.01
C SER A 399 -23.03 -5.89 -10.93
N LYS A 400 -23.77 -4.85 -11.30
CA LYS A 400 -25.21 -4.86 -11.45
C LYS A 400 -25.70 -5.37 -12.81
N ASP A 401 -24.77 -5.57 -13.75
CA ASP A 401 -25.09 -5.70 -15.19
C ASP A 401 -25.28 -7.15 -15.67
N ASP A 402 -25.48 -8.11 -14.79
CA ASP A 402 -25.86 -9.45 -15.25
C ASP A 402 -27.37 -9.46 -15.64
N LEU A 403 -27.63 -9.08 -16.88
CA LEU A 403 -28.96 -9.04 -17.51
C LEU A 403 -29.70 -10.39 -17.49
N LEU A 404 -29.00 -11.47 -17.14
CA LEU A 404 -29.56 -12.84 -17.10
C LEU A 404 -29.91 -13.29 -15.68
N ARG A 405 -29.48 -12.55 -14.65
CA ARG A 405 -29.82 -12.82 -13.24
C ARG A 405 -30.45 -11.57 -12.64
N SER A 406 -31.70 -11.68 -12.15
CA SER A 406 -32.32 -10.58 -11.43
C SER A 406 -31.49 -10.20 -10.21
N GLN A 407 -31.30 -8.90 -9.95
CA GLN A 407 -30.54 -8.37 -8.82
C GLN A 407 -31.04 -8.92 -7.45
N ASP A 408 -32.33 -9.26 -7.36
CA ASP A 408 -32.95 -9.79 -6.16
C ASP A 408 -32.53 -11.21 -5.80
N SER A 409 -31.77 -11.90 -6.67
CA SER A 409 -31.37 -13.30 -6.44
C SER A 409 -29.96 -13.48 -5.90
N ARG A 410 -29.15 -12.41 -5.73
CA ARG A 410 -27.80 -12.50 -5.18
C ARG A 410 -27.82 -12.31 -3.67
N PRO A 411 -27.53 -13.36 -2.88
CA PRO A 411 -27.57 -13.27 -1.45
C PRO A 411 -26.45 -12.41 -0.85
N LEU A 412 -25.29 -12.31 -1.53
CA LEU A 412 -24.19 -11.44 -1.13
C LEU A 412 -24.10 -10.25 -2.09
N LYS A 413 -24.18 -9.02 -1.56
CA LYS A 413 -23.99 -7.79 -2.33
C LYS A 413 -22.72 -7.09 -1.89
N PHE A 414 -21.87 -6.80 -2.89
CA PHE A 414 -20.59 -6.16 -2.67
C PHE A 414 -20.63 -4.70 -3.14
N GLY A 415 -19.91 -3.84 -2.40
CA GLY A 415 -19.76 -2.42 -2.67
C GLY A 415 -18.47 -2.11 -3.44
N GLN A 416 -17.73 -1.17 -2.91
CA GLN A 416 -16.49 -0.71 -3.50
C GLN A 416 -15.27 -1.21 -2.70
N LEU A 417 -14.10 -1.18 -3.35
CA LEU A 417 -12.84 -1.39 -2.65
C LEU A 417 -12.62 -0.26 -1.65
N ALA A 418 -12.15 -0.60 -0.47
CA ALA A 418 -11.77 0.40 0.52
C ALA A 418 -10.58 1.22 0.00
N GLU A 419 -10.67 2.53 0.10
CA GLU A 419 -9.70 3.48 -0.39
C GLU A 419 -9.25 4.44 0.70
N ALA A 420 -8.00 4.86 0.63
CA ALA A 420 -7.45 5.89 1.51
C ALA A 420 -6.61 6.88 0.70
N SER A 421 -6.71 8.16 1.03
CA SER A 421 -5.80 9.18 0.51
C SER A 421 -4.75 9.50 1.57
N LEU A 422 -3.49 9.36 1.21
CA LEU A 422 -2.37 9.71 2.07
C LEU A 422 -1.67 10.96 1.52
N PRO A 423 -1.29 11.92 2.39
CA PRO A 423 -0.51 13.09 1.98
C PRO A 423 0.96 12.76 1.74
N VAL A 424 1.31 11.48 1.75
CA VAL A 424 2.67 10.96 1.55
C VAL A 424 2.64 10.03 0.35
N GLY A 425 3.42 10.31 -0.68
CA GLY A 425 3.57 9.45 -1.86
C GLY A 425 4.96 8.85 -1.95
N ILE A 426 5.03 7.63 -2.42
CA ILE A 426 6.28 7.00 -2.86
C ILE A 426 6.48 7.41 -4.31
N VAL A 427 7.62 8.07 -4.63
CA VAL A 427 7.97 8.39 -6.01
C VAL A 427 8.41 7.10 -6.70
N ASP A 428 7.44 6.32 -7.14
CA ASP A 428 7.66 5.19 -8.03
C ASP A 428 7.12 5.58 -9.40
N LYS A 429 8.00 5.58 -10.41
CA LYS A 429 7.62 5.89 -11.80
C LYS A 429 6.52 4.97 -12.33
N ALA A 430 6.40 3.75 -11.78
CA ALA A 430 5.34 2.79 -12.11
C ALA A 430 3.97 3.14 -11.51
N TRP A 431 3.91 4.09 -10.56
CA TRP A 431 2.71 4.49 -9.82
C TRP A 431 2.35 5.97 -10.00
N SER A 432 2.69 6.58 -11.14
CA SER A 432 2.27 7.96 -11.37
C SER A 432 0.75 8.03 -11.42
N SER A 433 0.14 9.07 -10.84
CA SER A 433 -1.31 9.27 -10.83
C SER A 433 -1.91 9.40 -12.25
N GLN A 434 -1.08 9.70 -13.25
CA GLN A 434 -1.45 9.69 -14.66
C GLN A 434 -1.64 8.27 -15.20
N ASP A 435 -0.92 7.27 -14.65
CA ASP A 435 -1.06 5.87 -15.06
C ASP A 435 -2.27 5.18 -14.42
N LEU A 436 -2.79 5.69 -13.30
CA LEU A 436 -4.07 5.23 -12.73
C LEU A 436 -5.26 5.73 -13.55
N ASP A 437 -5.13 6.88 -14.18
CA ASP A 437 -6.15 7.49 -15.06
C ASP A 437 -6.04 7.01 -16.53
N SER A 438 -4.86 6.63 -16.97
CA SER A 438 -4.65 5.86 -18.19
C SER A 438 -4.82 4.38 -17.83
N GLY A 439 -6.01 3.84 -18.00
CA GLY A 439 -6.24 2.40 -17.92
C GLY A 439 -5.21 1.65 -18.77
N PRO A 440 -5.03 0.33 -18.59
CA PRO A 440 -4.08 -0.43 -19.36
C PRO A 440 -4.35 -0.21 -20.84
N GLU A 441 -3.45 0.50 -21.50
CA GLU A 441 -3.34 0.34 -22.95
C GLU A 441 -3.24 -1.16 -23.16
N SER A 442 -4.00 -1.69 -24.08
CA SER A 442 -4.01 -3.10 -24.42
C SER A 442 -2.57 -3.58 -24.56
N SER A 443 -2.02 -4.15 -23.50
CA SER A 443 -0.69 -4.75 -23.51
C SER A 443 -0.78 -6.12 -24.18
N ASP A 444 -1.24 -6.12 -25.43
CA ASP A 444 -1.19 -7.32 -26.28
C ASP A 444 0.25 -7.75 -26.59
N GLY A 445 1.26 -6.90 -26.25
CA GLY A 445 2.66 -7.15 -26.59
C GLY A 445 3.54 -7.75 -25.50
N SER A 446 3.12 -7.79 -24.20
CA SER A 446 3.99 -8.29 -23.13
C SER A 446 3.61 -9.68 -22.59
N ASP A 447 2.43 -10.18 -22.93
CA ASP A 447 2.01 -11.53 -22.51
C ASP A 447 2.78 -12.65 -23.25
N ASP A 448 3.37 -12.36 -24.41
CA ASP A 448 4.14 -13.34 -25.18
C ASP A 448 5.55 -13.63 -24.57
N ALA A 449 6.08 -12.73 -23.74
CA ALA A 449 7.36 -12.94 -23.07
C ALA A 449 7.31 -13.96 -21.93
N ALA A 450 6.12 -14.21 -21.34
CA ALA A 450 5.95 -15.23 -20.29
C ALA A 450 5.88 -16.67 -20.84
N GLY A 451 5.83 -16.83 -22.15
CA GLY A 451 5.82 -18.15 -22.82
C GLY A 451 7.20 -18.84 -22.90
N THR A 452 8.28 -18.13 -22.57
CA THR A 452 9.66 -18.63 -22.64
C THR A 452 10.34 -18.79 -21.28
N ALA A 453 9.63 -19.28 -20.26
CA ALA A 453 10.32 -19.82 -19.11
C ALA A 453 11.04 -21.12 -19.55
N PRO A 454 12.37 -21.25 -19.38
CA PRO A 454 13.07 -22.50 -19.70
C PRO A 454 12.46 -23.61 -18.83
N GLY A 455 12.07 -24.69 -19.45
CA GLY A 455 11.74 -25.90 -18.73
C GLY A 455 12.94 -26.30 -17.83
N PRO A 456 12.71 -26.97 -16.70
CA PRO A 456 13.80 -27.38 -15.84
C PRO A 456 14.78 -28.22 -16.67
N GLU A 457 16.03 -27.77 -16.75
CA GLU A 457 17.13 -28.65 -17.18
C GLU A 457 17.17 -29.79 -16.18
N LEU A 458 16.79 -30.95 -16.64
CA LEU A 458 17.00 -32.21 -15.91
C LEU A 458 18.51 -32.45 -15.83
N LEU A 459 19.07 -32.34 -14.63
CA LEU A 459 20.30 -33.02 -14.25
C LEU A 459 20.07 -34.50 -14.20
#